data_49a4268c76060892b1d56c30ac631592
#
_entry.id   49a4268c76060892b1d56c30ac631592
#
_cell.length_a   1.000
_cell.length_b   1.000
_cell.length_c   1.000
_cell.angle_alpha   90.00
_cell.angle_beta   90.00
_cell.angle_gamma   90.00
#
_symmetry.space_group_name_H-M   'P 1'
#
loop_
_entity.id
_entity.type
_entity.pdbx_description
1 polymer ?
#
loop_
_entity_poly.entity_id
_entity_poly.type
_entity_poly.pdbx_seq_one_letter_code
_entity_poly.pdbx_strand_id
1 'polypeptide(L)'
;MTIALPRWKKTASKPHFSTIMTAYIVRRLLLIIPTLFAIMVINFLIIQVAPGGPVEQIISQLTGVGADITERVTRTGTTETLSNTRSSDAFSGKYRGAQGLDPDFIAELEARFGFDKPLHIRFLTMMKQYLMLDFGESFYRDRSVVDLVLDKMPVSISLGIWTTLLVYLISIPLGIAKAVRDGSRFDVWTSVLVVIGTAIPSFLFAVFLLVTFAGGSYLDWFPLAGLTSENWETLSWPSRILDYFWHITLPVLAMTIGGFATLTMLTKNSF
;
A
#
# COMPACT_ATOMS: atom_id res chain seq x y z
N MET A 1 -24.62 65.06 -40.59
CA MET A 1 -25.20 63.72 -40.45
C MET A 1 -24.27 62.94 -39.53
N THR A 2 -24.50 62.96 -38.21
CA THR A 2 -23.59 62.41 -37.19
C THR A 2 -24.11 61.02 -36.78
N ILE A 3 -23.38 59.99 -37.14
CA ILE A 3 -23.76 58.62 -36.85
C ILE A 3 -23.35 58.32 -35.41
N ALA A 4 -24.32 58.13 -34.50
CA ALA A 4 -24.10 57.68 -33.12
C ALA A 4 -23.80 56.18 -33.07
N LEU A 5 -22.61 55.83 -32.59
CA LEU A 5 -22.21 54.43 -32.36
C LEU A 5 -22.91 53.87 -31.09
N PRO A 6 -23.38 52.62 -31.10
CA PRO A 6 -24.08 52.05 -29.97
C PRO A 6 -23.09 51.75 -28.80
N ARG A 7 -23.44 52.25 -27.61
CA ARG A 7 -22.73 52.04 -26.35
C ARG A 7 -22.96 50.60 -25.86
N TRP A 8 -21.98 49.74 -26.04
CA TRP A 8 -21.98 48.41 -25.44
C TRP A 8 -21.88 48.52 -23.91
N LYS A 9 -22.97 48.19 -23.21
CA LYS A 9 -22.96 48.05 -21.75
C LYS A 9 -22.16 46.82 -21.36
N LYS A 10 -20.89 47.02 -20.97
CA LYS A 10 -20.10 45.99 -20.27
C LYS A 10 -20.60 45.89 -18.83
N THR A 11 -21.60 45.06 -18.58
CA THR A 11 -21.93 44.59 -17.22
C THR A 11 -21.66 43.11 -17.12
N ALA A 12 -20.40 42.72 -17.24
CA ALA A 12 -19.95 41.45 -16.74
C ALA A 12 -19.28 41.72 -15.37
N SER A 13 -20.04 41.57 -14.29
CA SER A 13 -19.48 41.51 -12.96
C SER A 13 -18.48 40.32 -12.94
N LYS A 14 -17.20 40.64 -12.73
CA LYS A 14 -16.18 39.58 -12.56
C LYS A 14 -16.60 38.78 -11.33
N PRO A 15 -16.80 37.46 -11.46
CA PRO A 15 -17.10 36.66 -10.29
C PRO A 15 -15.93 36.81 -9.31
N HIS A 16 -16.26 37.09 -8.04
CA HIS A 16 -15.27 37.24 -6.99
C HIS A 16 -14.41 35.98 -6.95
N PHE A 17 -13.09 36.10 -6.94
CA PHE A 17 -12.10 35.00 -6.92
C PHE A 17 -12.42 33.99 -5.82
N SER A 18 -12.94 34.44 -4.68
CA SER A 18 -13.42 33.61 -3.57
C SER A 18 -14.57 32.64 -3.98
N THR A 19 -15.52 33.12 -4.81
CA THR A 19 -16.67 32.29 -5.24
C THR A 19 -16.24 31.17 -6.19
N ILE A 20 -15.26 31.44 -7.05
CA ILE A 20 -14.71 30.42 -7.95
C ILE A 20 -13.96 29.35 -7.17
N MET A 21 -13.13 29.76 -6.19
CA MET A 21 -12.39 28.85 -5.32
C MET A 21 -13.34 27.99 -4.48
N THR A 22 -14.38 28.58 -3.90
CA THR A 22 -15.36 27.85 -3.10
C THR A 22 -16.12 26.82 -3.95
N ALA A 23 -16.60 27.23 -5.13
CA ALA A 23 -17.28 26.35 -6.06
C ALA A 23 -16.38 25.18 -6.51
N TYR A 24 -15.09 25.43 -6.74
CA TYR A 24 -14.11 24.39 -7.07
C TYR A 24 -13.92 23.40 -5.94
N ILE A 25 -13.75 23.88 -4.69
CA ILE A 25 -13.58 23.03 -3.51
C ILE A 25 -14.83 22.18 -3.29
N VAL A 26 -16.03 22.81 -3.30
CA VAL A 26 -17.29 22.09 -3.13
C VAL A 26 -17.48 21.00 -4.19
N ARG A 27 -17.20 21.33 -5.46
CA ARG A 27 -17.28 20.35 -6.55
C ARG A 27 -16.32 19.17 -6.33
N ARG A 28 -15.09 19.41 -5.87
CA ARG A 28 -14.14 18.37 -5.55
C ARG A 28 -14.60 17.49 -4.40
N LEU A 29 -15.11 18.10 -3.33
CA LEU A 29 -15.64 17.34 -2.19
C LEU A 29 -16.85 16.49 -2.59
N LEU A 30 -17.76 17.03 -3.41
CA LEU A 30 -18.90 16.25 -3.92
C LEU A 30 -18.47 15.08 -4.81
N LEU A 31 -17.39 15.23 -5.59
CA LEU A 31 -16.86 14.16 -6.44
C LEU A 31 -16.17 13.04 -5.63
N ILE A 32 -15.79 13.29 -4.37
CA ILE A 32 -15.25 12.24 -3.49
C ILE A 32 -16.28 11.14 -3.26
N ILE A 33 -17.56 11.51 -3.05
CA ILE A 33 -18.63 10.55 -2.75
C ILE A 33 -18.79 9.51 -3.87
N PRO A 34 -19.03 9.88 -5.15
CA PRO A 34 -19.17 8.90 -6.22
C PRO A 34 -17.86 8.13 -6.49
N THR A 35 -16.70 8.76 -6.26
CA THR A 35 -15.41 8.09 -6.42
C THR A 35 -15.21 7.00 -5.37
N LEU A 36 -15.47 7.30 -4.10
CA LEU A 36 -15.41 6.29 -3.02
C LEU A 36 -16.42 5.17 -3.24
N PHE A 37 -17.65 5.53 -3.64
CA PHE A 37 -18.67 4.55 -3.95
C PHE A 37 -18.24 3.60 -5.09
N ALA A 38 -17.69 4.15 -6.17
CA ALA A 38 -17.18 3.35 -7.28
C ALA A 38 -16.03 2.42 -6.85
N ILE A 39 -15.09 2.92 -6.03
CA ILE A 39 -14.01 2.11 -5.47
C ILE A 39 -14.57 0.96 -4.63
N MET A 40 -15.56 1.22 -3.79
CA MET A 40 -16.19 0.19 -2.95
C MET A 40 -16.91 -0.86 -3.78
N VAL A 41 -17.64 -0.46 -4.83
CA VAL A 41 -18.26 -1.39 -5.77
C VAL A 41 -17.23 -2.28 -6.45
N ILE A 42 -16.16 -1.68 -6.97
CA ILE A 42 -15.09 -2.43 -7.67
C ILE A 42 -14.42 -3.42 -6.70
N ASN A 43 -14.04 -2.97 -5.49
CA ASN A 43 -13.43 -3.83 -4.49
C ASN A 43 -14.37 -4.99 -4.09
N PHE A 44 -15.65 -4.70 -3.88
CA PHE A 44 -16.63 -5.73 -3.57
C PHE A 44 -16.71 -6.78 -4.70
N LEU A 45 -16.79 -6.35 -5.96
CA LEU A 45 -16.84 -7.26 -7.11
C LEU A 45 -15.57 -8.11 -7.21
N ILE A 46 -14.38 -7.49 -7.02
CA ILE A 46 -13.11 -8.22 -7.04
C ILE A 46 -13.11 -9.31 -5.97
N ILE A 47 -13.51 -8.99 -4.74
CA ILE A 47 -13.57 -9.96 -3.63
C ILE A 47 -14.53 -11.11 -3.93
N GLN A 48 -15.63 -10.86 -4.66
CA GLN A 48 -16.58 -11.92 -5.03
C GLN A 48 -16.01 -12.89 -6.08
N VAL A 49 -15.13 -12.41 -6.94
CA VAL A 49 -14.55 -13.19 -8.08
C VAL A 49 -13.20 -13.80 -7.70
N ALA A 50 -12.47 -13.18 -6.78
CA ALA A 50 -11.15 -13.66 -6.38
C ALA A 50 -11.25 -15.04 -5.72
N PRO A 51 -10.49 -16.04 -6.21
CA PRO A 51 -10.40 -17.33 -5.54
C PRO A 51 -9.69 -17.15 -4.18
N GLY A 52 -10.08 -17.98 -3.19
CA GLY A 52 -9.48 -17.91 -1.86
C GLY A 52 -10.20 -16.97 -0.90
N GLY A 53 -11.53 -16.92 -0.95
CA GLY A 53 -12.36 -16.19 0.00
C GLY A 53 -12.17 -16.69 1.46
N PRO A 54 -12.70 -15.95 2.45
CA PRO A 54 -12.49 -16.26 3.88
C PRO A 54 -12.93 -17.67 4.27
N VAL A 55 -13.99 -18.20 3.67
CA VAL A 55 -14.45 -19.57 3.88
C VAL A 55 -13.42 -20.57 3.33
N GLU A 56 -12.91 -20.34 2.13
CA GLU A 56 -11.89 -21.21 1.50
C GLU A 56 -10.56 -21.20 2.26
N GLN A 57 -10.19 -20.06 2.85
CA GLN A 57 -9.00 -19.93 3.68
C GLN A 57 -9.11 -20.69 5.01
N ILE A 58 -10.23 -20.58 5.71
CA ILE A 58 -10.47 -21.34 6.94
C ILE A 58 -10.47 -22.84 6.64
N ILE A 59 -11.13 -23.26 5.56
CA ILE A 59 -11.10 -24.64 5.10
C ILE A 59 -9.66 -25.10 4.85
N SER A 60 -8.85 -24.28 4.16
CA SER A 60 -7.46 -24.63 3.86
C SER A 60 -6.58 -24.69 5.12
N GLN A 61 -6.83 -23.86 6.12
CA GLN A 61 -6.14 -23.92 7.41
C GLN A 61 -6.51 -25.17 8.21
N LEU A 62 -7.80 -25.53 8.24
CA LEU A 62 -8.28 -26.71 8.96
C LEU A 62 -7.85 -28.02 8.29
N THR A 63 -7.80 -28.05 6.96
CA THR A 63 -7.36 -29.23 6.19
C THR A 63 -5.85 -29.35 6.04
N GLY A 64 -5.06 -28.36 6.53
CA GLY A 64 -3.60 -28.36 6.47
C GLY A 64 -3.03 -28.17 5.06
N VAL A 65 -3.87 -27.96 4.04
CA VAL A 65 -3.44 -27.80 2.64
C VAL A 65 -2.62 -26.52 2.43
N GLY A 66 -2.82 -25.51 3.27
CA GLY A 66 -2.07 -24.24 3.19
C GLY A 66 -0.63 -24.34 3.70
N ALA A 67 -0.35 -25.20 4.68
CA ALA A 67 1.00 -25.40 5.24
C ALA A 67 1.91 -26.16 4.29
N ASP A 68 1.35 -27.07 3.49
CA ASP A 68 2.09 -27.96 2.62
C ASP A 68 2.74 -27.26 1.40
N ILE A 69 2.20 -26.12 0.94
CA ILE A 69 2.79 -25.37 -0.19
C ILE A 69 4.05 -24.62 0.23
N THR A 70 4.08 -24.07 1.44
CA THR A 70 5.25 -23.33 1.96
C THR A 70 6.35 -24.31 2.39
N GLU A 71 6.00 -25.48 2.95
CA GLU A 71 6.96 -26.53 3.26
C GLU A 71 7.54 -27.22 2.02
N ARG A 72 6.77 -27.35 0.94
CA ARG A 72 7.27 -27.89 -0.33
C ARG A 72 8.28 -26.98 -1.01
N VAL A 73 8.18 -25.68 -0.86
CA VAL A 73 9.17 -24.72 -1.40
C VAL A 73 10.44 -24.70 -0.57
N THR A 74 10.36 -24.99 0.74
CA THR A 74 11.53 -24.99 1.66
C THR A 74 12.23 -26.34 1.76
N ARG A 75 11.57 -27.43 1.44
CA ARG A 75 12.19 -28.76 1.36
C ARG A 75 12.70 -29.06 -0.05
N THR A 76 13.82 -28.45 -0.40
CA THR A 76 14.64 -28.93 -1.52
C THR A 76 15.40 -30.18 -1.04
N GLY A 77 14.93 -31.35 -1.41
CA GLY A 77 15.71 -32.58 -1.31
C GLY A 77 15.13 -33.64 -0.39
N THR A 78 14.15 -34.35 -0.86
CA THR A 78 14.04 -35.81 -0.81
C THR A 78 12.80 -36.21 -1.62
N THR A 79 13.11 -36.76 -2.77
CA THR A 79 12.18 -37.55 -3.59
C THR A 79 11.77 -38.78 -2.79
N GLU A 80 10.48 -38.89 -2.48
CA GLU A 80 9.82 -40.20 -2.46
C GLU A 80 8.29 -39.97 -2.39
N THR A 81 7.67 -40.29 -3.51
CA THR A 81 6.46 -41.08 -3.67
C THR A 81 5.40 -40.95 -2.58
N LEU A 82 4.44 -40.03 -2.77
CA LEU A 82 3.09 -40.35 -2.36
C LEU A 82 2.17 -40.31 -3.58
N SER A 83 1.82 -41.49 -3.93
CA SER A 83 0.91 -41.97 -4.95
C SER A 83 -0.35 -41.13 -5.07
N ASN A 84 -0.60 -40.75 -6.33
CA ASN A 84 -1.92 -40.71 -6.90
C ASN A 84 -2.99 -41.46 -6.10
N THR A 85 -3.81 -40.76 -5.40
CA THR A 85 -5.19 -41.17 -5.28
C THR A 85 -6.01 -40.12 -6.01
N ARG A 86 -6.00 -40.27 -7.34
CA ARG A 86 -7.09 -39.76 -8.19
C ARG A 86 -8.32 -40.56 -7.82
N SER A 87 -9.02 -40.10 -6.82
CA SER A 87 -10.44 -40.39 -6.70
C SER A 87 -11.18 -39.31 -7.48
N SER A 88 -11.36 -39.60 -8.76
CA SER A 88 -12.35 -38.97 -9.59
C SER A 88 -13.73 -39.37 -9.06
N ASP A 89 -14.27 -38.60 -8.13
CA ASP A 89 -15.69 -38.55 -7.91
C ASP A 89 -16.11 -37.09 -7.89
N ALA A 90 -16.93 -36.81 -8.90
CA ALA A 90 -17.53 -35.54 -9.21
C ALA A 90 -18.53 -35.14 -8.12
N PHE A 91 -18.02 -34.55 -7.04
CA PHE A 91 -18.81 -33.64 -6.23
C PHE A 91 -18.12 -32.30 -6.30
N SER A 92 -18.65 -31.43 -7.15
CA SER A 92 -18.24 -30.03 -7.26
C SER A 92 -18.63 -29.29 -5.98
N GLY A 93 -17.84 -29.48 -4.93
CA GLY A 93 -17.92 -28.64 -3.76
C GLY A 93 -17.61 -27.21 -4.16
N LYS A 94 -18.46 -26.25 -3.80
CA LYS A 94 -18.33 -24.82 -4.04
C LYS A 94 -16.98 -24.25 -3.61
N TYR A 95 -16.28 -24.94 -2.70
CA TYR A 95 -15.00 -24.54 -2.13
C TYR A 95 -13.92 -25.60 -2.35
N ARG A 96 -12.74 -25.16 -2.80
CA ARG A 96 -11.54 -26.01 -2.91
C ARG A 96 -11.11 -26.47 -1.52
N GLY A 97 -10.90 -27.78 -1.33
CA GLY A 97 -10.44 -28.33 -0.05
C GLY A 97 -11.54 -28.70 0.92
N ALA A 98 -12.82 -28.51 0.59
CA ALA A 98 -13.95 -28.88 1.43
C ALA A 98 -14.19 -30.41 1.50
N GLN A 99 -13.39 -31.21 0.80
CA GLN A 99 -13.52 -32.65 0.80
C GLN A 99 -13.24 -33.22 2.19
N GLY A 100 -14.26 -33.84 2.79
CA GLY A 100 -14.17 -34.46 4.12
C GLY A 100 -14.63 -33.59 5.30
N LEU A 101 -15.04 -32.32 5.05
CA LEU A 101 -15.67 -31.49 6.06
C LEU A 101 -17.19 -31.67 6.07
N ASP A 102 -17.76 -31.57 7.25
CA ASP A 102 -19.20 -31.64 7.46
C ASP A 102 -19.91 -30.50 6.69
N PRO A 103 -20.93 -30.81 5.86
CA PRO A 103 -21.71 -29.78 5.16
C PRO A 103 -22.33 -28.73 6.10
N ASP A 104 -22.76 -29.16 7.30
CA ASP A 104 -23.33 -28.26 8.30
C ASP A 104 -22.31 -27.25 8.82
N PHE A 105 -21.04 -27.66 8.97
CA PHE A 105 -19.97 -26.77 9.35
C PHE A 105 -19.67 -25.72 8.25
N ILE A 106 -19.70 -26.12 7.00
CA ILE A 106 -19.54 -25.19 5.87
C ILE A 106 -20.69 -24.18 5.84
N ALA A 107 -21.91 -24.63 6.06
CA ALA A 107 -23.10 -23.76 6.13
C ALA A 107 -23.00 -22.77 7.31
N GLU A 108 -22.49 -23.19 8.46
CA GLU A 108 -22.24 -22.31 9.61
C GLU A 108 -21.17 -21.25 9.28
N LEU A 109 -20.10 -21.62 8.62
CA LEU A 109 -19.09 -20.67 8.14
C LEU A 109 -19.68 -19.68 7.13
N GLU A 110 -20.46 -20.15 6.16
CA GLU A 110 -21.14 -19.27 5.20
C GLU A 110 -22.06 -18.27 5.90
N ALA A 111 -22.84 -18.74 6.89
CA ALA A 111 -23.72 -17.88 7.67
C ALA A 111 -22.94 -16.85 8.51
N ARG A 112 -21.84 -17.28 9.15
CA ARG A 112 -20.97 -16.40 9.95
C ARG A 112 -20.36 -15.27 9.11
N PHE A 113 -19.98 -15.54 7.88
CA PHE A 113 -19.44 -14.54 6.95
C PHE A 113 -20.50 -13.88 6.06
N GLY A 114 -21.76 -14.23 6.24
CA GLY A 114 -22.87 -13.69 5.48
C GLY A 114 -22.89 -14.08 4.00
N PHE A 115 -22.20 -15.18 3.63
CA PHE A 115 -22.22 -15.72 2.26
C PHE A 115 -23.52 -16.41 1.89
N ASP A 116 -24.36 -16.66 2.88
CA ASP A 116 -25.74 -17.12 2.75
C ASP A 116 -26.69 -16.08 2.14
N LYS A 117 -26.30 -14.79 2.22
CA LYS A 117 -27.14 -13.66 1.78
C LYS A 117 -26.91 -13.29 0.32
N PRO A 118 -27.93 -12.76 -0.38
CA PRO A 118 -27.79 -12.27 -1.75
C PRO A 118 -26.77 -11.13 -1.83
N LEU A 119 -26.08 -11.01 -2.97
CA LEU A 119 -24.98 -10.07 -3.20
C LEU A 119 -25.31 -8.60 -2.85
N HIS A 120 -26.54 -8.16 -3.18
CA HIS A 120 -26.96 -6.78 -2.90
C HIS A 120 -27.10 -6.52 -1.39
N ILE A 121 -27.56 -7.49 -0.61
CA ILE A 121 -27.66 -7.37 0.86
C ILE A 121 -26.25 -7.33 1.47
N ARG A 122 -25.35 -8.19 1.00
CA ARG A 122 -23.95 -8.21 1.43
C ARG A 122 -23.24 -6.88 1.13
N PHE A 123 -23.44 -6.32 -0.05
CA PHE A 123 -22.92 -5.02 -0.42
C PHE A 123 -23.45 -3.90 0.48
N LEU A 124 -24.75 -3.85 0.72
CA LEU A 124 -25.36 -2.85 1.60
C LEU A 124 -24.90 -2.98 3.05
N THR A 125 -24.74 -4.22 3.54
CA THR A 125 -24.20 -4.47 4.89
C THR A 125 -22.76 -3.98 4.99
N MET A 126 -21.91 -4.31 4.03
CA MET A 126 -20.53 -3.81 3.95
C MET A 126 -20.49 -2.28 3.91
N MET A 127 -21.35 -1.66 3.09
CA MET A 127 -21.43 -0.21 2.98
C MET A 127 -21.81 0.45 4.31
N LYS A 128 -22.80 -0.11 5.00
CA LYS A 128 -23.23 0.36 6.32
C LYS A 128 -22.11 0.25 7.35
N GLN A 129 -21.42 -0.88 7.39
CA GLN A 129 -20.29 -1.10 8.31
C GLN A 129 -19.17 -0.10 8.05
N TYR A 130 -18.79 0.11 6.79
CA TYR A 130 -17.74 1.07 6.43
C TYR A 130 -18.10 2.52 6.76
N LEU A 131 -19.39 2.90 6.61
CA LEU A 131 -19.87 4.22 7.04
C LEU A 131 -19.81 4.39 8.57
N MET A 132 -19.90 3.30 9.33
CA MET A 132 -19.76 3.29 10.79
C MET A 132 -18.29 3.09 11.22
N LEU A 133 -17.33 3.04 10.28
CA LEU A 133 -15.92 2.72 10.52
C LEU A 133 -15.70 1.35 11.18
N ASP A 134 -16.68 0.46 11.01
CA ASP A 134 -16.56 -0.93 11.41
C ASP A 134 -16.02 -1.76 10.24
N PHE A 135 -14.74 -2.09 10.28
CA PHE A 135 -14.06 -2.89 9.24
C PHE A 135 -14.03 -4.38 9.60
N GLY A 136 -14.69 -4.77 10.70
CA GLY A 136 -14.74 -6.14 11.16
C GLY A 136 -13.44 -6.63 11.78
N GLU A 137 -13.36 -7.96 11.93
CA GLU A 137 -12.22 -8.66 12.47
C GLU A 137 -11.33 -9.22 11.35
N SER A 138 -10.02 -9.27 11.62
CA SER A 138 -9.05 -9.87 10.71
C SER A 138 -9.14 -11.39 10.76
N PHE A 139 -9.35 -12.01 9.62
CA PHE A 139 -9.38 -13.48 9.49
C PHE A 139 -8.04 -14.16 9.83
N TYR A 140 -6.94 -13.40 9.86
CA TYR A 140 -5.59 -13.97 10.06
C TYR A 140 -5.06 -13.75 11.48
N ARG A 141 -5.61 -12.84 12.26
CA ARG A 141 -4.98 -12.37 13.50
C ARG A 141 -5.90 -12.26 14.70
N ASP A 142 -7.16 -12.69 14.62
CA ASP A 142 -8.18 -12.65 15.69
C ASP A 142 -8.21 -11.29 16.43
N ARG A 143 -8.03 -10.20 15.68
CA ARG A 143 -8.05 -8.81 16.17
C ARG A 143 -8.84 -7.95 15.22
N SER A 144 -9.38 -6.83 15.73
CA SER A 144 -10.09 -5.88 14.88
C SER A 144 -9.16 -5.30 13.80
N VAL A 145 -9.70 -5.07 12.60
CA VAL A 145 -8.93 -4.44 11.51
C VAL A 145 -8.47 -3.04 11.90
N VAL A 146 -9.28 -2.31 12.66
CA VAL A 146 -8.95 -0.97 13.16
C VAL A 146 -7.71 -1.01 14.05
N ASP A 147 -7.65 -1.95 15.00
CA ASP A 147 -6.49 -2.10 15.89
C ASP A 147 -5.23 -2.44 15.12
N LEU A 148 -5.35 -3.33 14.11
CA LEU A 148 -4.21 -3.66 13.26
C LEU A 148 -3.69 -2.48 12.45
N VAL A 149 -4.60 -1.63 11.96
CA VAL A 149 -4.24 -0.41 11.24
C VAL A 149 -3.56 0.58 12.18
N LEU A 150 -4.13 0.82 13.37
CA LEU A 150 -3.56 1.72 14.37
C LEU A 150 -2.19 1.26 14.84
N ASP A 151 -1.98 -0.04 15.05
CA ASP A 151 -0.68 -0.63 15.39
C ASP A 151 0.40 -0.34 14.33
N LYS A 152 0.04 -0.35 13.05
CA LYS A 152 0.99 -0.16 11.94
C LYS A 152 1.11 1.28 11.47
N MET A 153 0.15 2.12 11.84
CA MET A 153 0.11 3.53 11.44
C MET A 153 1.37 4.32 11.85
N PRO A 154 1.92 4.19 13.08
CA PRO A 154 3.14 4.91 13.46
C PRO A 154 4.33 4.59 12.56
N VAL A 155 4.49 3.32 12.16
CA VAL A 155 5.55 2.89 11.23
C VAL A 155 5.35 3.54 9.86
N SER A 156 4.15 3.44 9.32
CA SER A 156 3.83 3.97 7.99
C SER A 156 3.96 5.48 7.90
N ILE A 157 3.48 6.19 8.93
CA ILE A 157 3.59 7.66 9.02
C ILE A 157 5.06 8.07 9.14
N SER A 158 5.81 7.40 10.02
CA SER A 158 7.23 7.67 10.24
C SER A 158 8.03 7.51 8.96
N LEU A 159 7.94 6.37 8.30
CA LEU A 159 8.63 6.10 7.04
C LEU A 159 8.18 7.06 5.93
N GLY A 160 6.88 7.33 5.82
CA GLY A 160 6.33 8.24 4.81
C GLY A 160 6.83 9.68 4.95
N ILE A 161 6.83 10.21 6.18
CA ILE A 161 7.32 11.57 6.45
C ILE A 161 8.81 11.70 6.13
N TRP A 162 9.64 10.82 6.66
CA TRP A 162 11.09 10.90 6.47
C TRP A 162 11.51 10.65 5.02
N THR A 163 10.88 9.68 4.36
CA THR A 163 11.13 9.44 2.93
C THR A 163 10.77 10.66 2.09
N THR A 164 9.57 11.22 2.30
CA THR A 164 9.12 12.41 1.57
C THR A 164 10.02 13.60 1.83
N LEU A 165 10.38 13.84 3.09
CA LEU A 165 11.29 14.93 3.47
C LEU A 165 12.65 14.79 2.77
N LEU A 166 13.26 13.61 2.82
CA LEU A 166 14.56 13.37 2.16
C LEU A 166 14.46 13.48 0.65
N VAL A 167 13.43 12.90 0.03
CA VAL A 167 13.21 13.02 -1.41
C VAL A 167 13.12 14.49 -1.81
N TYR A 168 12.35 15.31 -1.12
CA TYR A 168 12.21 16.73 -1.45
C TYR A 168 13.48 17.52 -1.18
N LEU A 169 14.11 17.28 -0.03
CA LEU A 169 15.34 17.98 0.38
C LEU A 169 16.49 17.74 -0.59
N ILE A 170 16.58 16.57 -1.19
CA ILE A 170 17.65 16.21 -2.13
C ILE A 170 17.25 16.55 -3.57
N SER A 171 16.04 16.14 -3.99
CA SER A 171 15.64 16.21 -5.40
C SER A 171 15.39 17.64 -5.88
N ILE A 172 14.79 18.50 -5.04
CA ILE A 172 14.51 19.87 -5.47
C ILE A 172 15.79 20.69 -5.69
N PRO A 173 16.72 20.78 -4.73
CA PRO A 173 17.97 21.51 -4.96
C PRO A 173 18.80 20.91 -6.11
N LEU A 174 18.84 19.56 -6.20
CA LEU A 174 19.58 18.91 -7.27
C LEU A 174 18.93 19.18 -8.64
N GLY A 175 17.61 19.12 -8.75
CA GLY A 175 16.87 19.42 -9.98
C GLY A 175 17.10 20.86 -10.45
N ILE A 176 17.02 21.83 -9.54
CA ILE A 176 17.34 23.24 -9.83
C ILE A 176 18.81 23.39 -10.28
N ALA A 177 19.74 22.80 -9.56
CA ALA A 177 21.18 22.86 -9.93
C ALA A 177 21.45 22.24 -11.30
N LYS A 178 20.74 21.18 -11.67
CA LYS A 178 20.79 20.56 -13.00
C LYS A 178 20.18 21.46 -14.09
N ALA A 179 19.05 22.11 -13.82
CA ALA A 179 18.42 23.03 -14.76
C ALA A 179 19.32 24.24 -15.05
N VAL A 180 19.89 24.85 -14.01
CA VAL A 180 20.83 25.99 -14.16
C VAL A 180 22.11 25.62 -14.91
N ARG A 181 22.55 24.36 -14.82
CA ARG A 181 23.77 23.85 -15.46
C ARG A 181 23.50 22.84 -16.56
N ASP A 182 22.40 23.02 -17.27
CA ASP A 182 21.96 22.10 -18.33
C ASP A 182 23.06 21.85 -19.37
N GLY A 183 23.22 20.59 -19.77
CA GLY A 183 24.26 20.15 -20.70
C GLY A 183 25.71 20.16 -20.13
N SER A 184 25.93 20.57 -18.89
CA SER A 184 27.27 20.52 -18.25
C SER A 184 27.64 19.08 -17.84
N ARG A 185 28.93 18.88 -17.54
CA ARG A 185 29.43 17.60 -17.00
C ARG A 185 28.72 17.21 -15.71
N PHE A 186 28.33 18.18 -14.86
CA PHE A 186 27.56 17.95 -13.64
C PHE A 186 26.19 17.39 -13.96
N ASP A 187 25.49 17.99 -14.94
CA ASP A 187 24.16 17.52 -15.34
C ASP A 187 24.22 16.10 -15.93
N VAL A 188 25.19 15.81 -16.78
CA VAL A 188 25.36 14.48 -17.37
C VAL A 188 25.66 13.43 -16.29
N TRP A 189 26.62 13.65 -15.40
CA TRP A 189 26.98 12.69 -14.36
C TRP A 189 25.85 12.45 -13.36
N THR A 190 25.16 13.51 -12.94
CA THR A 190 24.00 13.36 -12.04
C THR A 190 22.83 12.69 -12.73
N SER A 191 22.65 12.88 -14.05
CA SER A 191 21.65 12.15 -14.84
C SER A 191 21.96 10.65 -14.89
N VAL A 192 23.22 10.28 -15.09
CA VAL A 192 23.64 8.87 -15.06
C VAL A 192 23.34 8.24 -13.69
N LEU A 193 23.67 8.93 -12.59
CA LEU A 193 23.37 8.44 -11.24
C LEU A 193 21.86 8.28 -10.99
N VAL A 194 21.06 9.24 -11.46
CA VAL A 194 19.60 9.19 -11.37
C VAL A 194 19.06 8.00 -12.16
N VAL A 195 19.55 7.77 -13.39
CA VAL A 195 19.14 6.63 -14.23
C VAL A 195 19.52 5.30 -13.58
N ILE A 196 20.74 5.17 -13.07
CA ILE A 196 21.16 3.97 -12.34
C ILE A 196 20.25 3.71 -11.13
N GLY A 197 19.95 4.77 -10.35
CA GLY A 197 19.05 4.67 -9.20
C GLY A 197 17.63 4.23 -9.56
N THR A 198 17.13 4.62 -10.74
CA THR A 198 15.78 4.16 -11.21
C THR A 198 15.81 2.76 -11.80
N ALA A 199 16.94 2.32 -12.32
CA ALA A 199 17.06 0.99 -12.91
C ALA A 199 17.00 -0.13 -11.87
N ILE A 200 17.36 0.16 -10.62
CA ILE A 200 17.30 -0.81 -9.51
C ILE A 200 15.91 -0.77 -8.88
N PRO A 201 15.12 -1.86 -8.93
CA PRO A 201 13.86 -1.95 -8.20
C PRO A 201 14.09 -1.70 -6.70
N SER A 202 13.31 -0.78 -6.11
CA SER A 202 13.50 -0.35 -4.71
C SER A 202 13.47 -1.52 -3.71
N PHE A 203 12.66 -2.55 -3.97
CA PHE A 203 12.61 -3.73 -3.12
C PHE A 203 13.92 -4.56 -3.17
N LEU A 204 14.55 -4.70 -4.35
CA LEU A 204 15.85 -5.37 -4.46
C LEU A 204 16.93 -4.58 -3.73
N PHE A 205 16.89 -3.26 -3.84
CA PHE A 205 17.79 -2.40 -3.09
C PHE A 205 17.58 -2.52 -1.57
N ALA A 206 16.31 -2.58 -1.14
CA ALA A 206 15.97 -2.82 0.26
C ALA A 206 16.51 -4.17 0.76
N VAL A 207 16.33 -5.25 0.01
CA VAL A 207 16.88 -6.58 0.34
C VAL A 207 18.41 -6.54 0.40
N PHE A 208 19.07 -5.88 -0.56
CA PHE A 208 20.52 -5.71 -0.56
C PHE A 208 21.00 -4.99 0.71
N LEU A 209 20.38 -3.87 1.08
CA LEU A 209 20.72 -3.14 2.29
C LEU A 209 20.52 -4.00 3.55
N LEU A 210 19.41 -4.69 3.61
CA LEU A 210 19.05 -5.50 4.77
C LEU A 210 20.02 -6.67 4.95
N VAL A 211 20.31 -7.42 3.89
CA VAL A 211 21.25 -8.57 3.93
C VAL A 211 22.68 -8.09 4.23
N THR A 212 23.07 -6.93 3.69
CA THR A 212 24.44 -6.43 3.87
C THR A 212 24.66 -5.81 5.24
N PHE A 213 23.68 -5.04 5.76
CA PHE A 213 23.90 -4.18 6.93
C PHE A 213 23.08 -4.55 8.17
N ALA A 214 22.04 -5.42 8.07
CA ALA A 214 21.16 -5.74 9.19
C ALA A 214 20.91 -7.23 9.40
N GLY A 215 21.28 -8.08 8.48
CA GLY A 215 20.96 -9.53 8.52
C GLY A 215 21.95 -10.41 9.25
N GLY A 216 23.00 -9.84 9.87
CA GLY A 216 24.06 -10.62 10.54
C GLY A 216 24.91 -11.47 9.59
N SER A 217 24.62 -11.46 8.28
CA SER A 217 25.37 -12.27 7.29
C SER A 217 26.71 -11.64 6.90
N TYR A 218 26.78 -10.31 6.85
CA TYR A 218 27.99 -9.55 6.49
C TYR A 218 28.32 -8.50 7.55
N LEU A 219 27.51 -7.47 7.65
CA LEU A 219 27.68 -6.37 8.59
C LEU A 219 26.42 -6.28 9.44
N ASP A 220 26.56 -6.28 10.74
CA ASP A 220 25.42 -6.16 11.69
C ASP A 220 25.44 -4.76 12.30
N TRP A 221 25.26 -3.75 11.45
CA TRP A 221 25.32 -2.35 11.87
C TRP A 221 23.96 -1.75 12.20
N PHE A 222 22.89 -2.27 11.61
CA PHE A 222 21.55 -1.74 11.76
C PHE A 222 20.57 -2.81 12.24
N PRO A 223 19.54 -2.42 12.99
CA PRO A 223 18.50 -3.34 13.42
C PRO A 223 17.69 -3.89 12.25
N LEU A 224 17.29 -5.14 12.38
CA LEU A 224 16.53 -5.87 11.35
C LEU A 224 15.06 -5.44 11.28
N ALA A 225 14.46 -5.06 12.41
CA ALA A 225 13.04 -4.77 12.52
C ALA A 225 12.74 -3.79 13.66
N GLY A 226 11.55 -3.20 13.63
CA GLY A 226 11.06 -2.27 14.63
C GLY A 226 11.33 -0.81 14.30
N LEU A 227 10.67 0.11 15.01
CA LEU A 227 10.95 1.56 14.98
C LEU A 227 11.94 1.96 16.05
N THR A 228 12.07 1.14 17.08
CA THR A 228 12.86 1.41 18.29
C THR A 228 13.33 0.09 18.89
N SER A 229 14.38 0.16 19.70
CA SER A 229 14.89 -0.98 20.46
C SER A 229 13.93 -1.41 21.57
N GLU A 230 14.03 -2.67 22.01
CA GLU A 230 13.21 -3.21 23.10
C GLU A 230 13.40 -2.45 24.42
N ASN A 231 14.59 -1.92 24.67
CA ASN A 231 14.94 -1.14 25.86
C ASN A 231 14.66 0.36 25.74
N TRP A 232 13.85 0.78 24.76
CA TRP A 232 13.53 2.20 24.47
C TRP A 232 13.14 3.00 25.71
N GLU A 233 12.31 2.44 26.58
CA GLU A 233 11.80 3.13 27.75
C GLU A 233 12.90 3.47 28.79
N THR A 234 13.98 2.72 28.79
CA THR A 234 15.12 2.91 29.70
C THR A 234 16.17 3.88 29.18
N LEU A 235 16.08 4.25 27.89
CA LEU A 235 17.03 5.14 27.26
C LEU A 235 16.82 6.61 27.65
N SER A 236 17.93 7.36 27.71
CA SER A 236 17.89 8.82 27.84
C SER A 236 17.27 9.48 26.59
N TRP A 237 16.70 10.67 26.73
CA TRP A 237 16.08 11.39 25.60
C TRP A 237 16.97 11.50 24.34
N PRO A 238 18.27 11.88 24.42
CA PRO A 238 19.12 11.91 23.23
C PRO A 238 19.31 10.52 22.60
N SER A 239 19.47 9.49 23.45
CA SER A 239 19.63 8.12 22.97
C SER A 239 18.37 7.58 22.30
N ARG A 240 17.18 7.96 22.75
CA ARG A 240 15.91 7.63 22.10
C ARG A 240 15.82 8.18 20.69
N ILE A 241 16.24 9.43 20.49
CA ILE A 241 16.24 10.06 19.17
C ILE A 241 17.21 9.33 18.24
N LEU A 242 18.41 9.04 18.72
CA LEU A 242 19.40 8.31 17.93
C LEU A 242 18.93 6.90 17.58
N ASP A 243 18.38 6.18 18.53
CA ASP A 243 17.84 4.84 18.36
C ASP A 243 16.74 4.81 17.29
N TYR A 244 15.80 5.75 17.36
CA TYR A 244 14.74 5.88 16.35
C TYR A 244 15.32 6.11 14.95
N PHE A 245 16.25 7.07 14.77
CA PHE A 245 16.87 7.32 13.47
C PHE A 245 17.70 6.13 12.98
N TRP A 246 18.31 5.40 13.89
CA TRP A 246 19.06 4.19 13.58
C TRP A 246 18.17 3.12 12.96
N HIS A 247 16.98 2.91 13.53
CA HIS A 247 16.01 1.93 13.04
C HIS A 247 15.41 2.29 11.68
N ILE A 248 15.13 3.56 11.43
CA ILE A 248 14.49 3.99 10.19
C ILE A 248 15.47 4.24 9.04
N THR A 249 16.77 4.25 9.29
CA THR A 249 17.78 4.62 8.27
C THR A 249 17.73 3.74 7.03
N LEU A 250 17.82 2.43 7.16
CA LEU A 250 17.82 1.52 6.00
C LEU A 250 16.51 1.54 5.22
N PRO A 251 15.32 1.41 5.86
CA PRO A 251 14.07 1.46 5.12
C PRO A 251 13.82 2.82 4.45
N VAL A 252 14.16 3.93 5.10
CA VAL A 252 14.01 5.26 4.50
C VAL A 252 14.95 5.44 3.30
N LEU A 253 16.20 4.99 3.38
CA LEU A 253 17.12 4.99 2.24
C LEU A 253 16.60 4.17 1.08
N ALA A 254 16.10 2.95 1.36
CA ALA A 254 15.54 2.08 0.34
C ALA A 254 14.33 2.70 -0.37
N MET A 255 13.44 3.35 0.37
CA MET A 255 12.27 4.01 -0.19
C MET A 255 12.61 5.31 -0.94
N THR A 256 13.65 6.03 -0.50
CA THR A 256 14.07 7.31 -1.10
C THR A 256 14.56 7.12 -2.52
N ILE A 257 15.25 6.02 -2.84
CA ILE A 257 15.88 5.81 -4.16
C ILE A 257 14.86 5.80 -5.29
N GLY A 258 13.65 5.26 -5.05
CA GLY A 258 12.57 5.22 -6.04
C GLY A 258 11.95 6.60 -6.35
N GLY A 259 11.78 7.44 -5.33
CA GLY A 259 11.15 8.76 -5.47
C GLY A 259 12.11 9.87 -5.90
N PHE A 260 13.36 9.77 -5.49
CA PHE A 260 14.41 10.75 -5.72
C PHE A 260 14.64 11.07 -7.20
N ALA A 261 14.73 10.06 -8.02
CA ALA A 261 15.06 10.22 -9.42
C ALA A 261 13.92 10.91 -10.20
N THR A 262 12.70 10.46 -9.99
CA THR A 262 11.51 11.02 -10.66
C THR A 262 11.35 12.51 -10.31
N LEU A 263 11.42 12.87 -9.03
CA LEU A 263 11.24 14.25 -8.60
C LEU A 263 12.40 15.15 -9.09
N THR A 264 13.63 14.64 -9.11
CA THR A 264 14.80 15.39 -9.63
C THR A 264 14.62 15.76 -11.10
N MET A 265 14.20 14.79 -11.93
CA MET A 265 13.96 15.03 -13.36
C MET A 265 12.75 15.92 -13.58
N LEU A 266 11.68 15.75 -12.81
CA LEU A 266 10.50 16.61 -12.88
C LEU A 266 10.88 18.07 -12.54
N THR A 267 11.63 18.26 -11.47
CA THR A 267 12.11 19.59 -11.05
C THR A 267 13.01 20.22 -12.13
N LYS A 268 13.96 19.46 -12.68
CA LYS A 268 14.82 19.95 -13.78
C LYS A 268 13.97 20.43 -14.97
N ASN A 269 12.99 19.66 -15.37
CA ASN A 269 12.17 19.97 -16.55
C ASN A 269 11.13 21.09 -16.32
N SER A 270 10.92 21.49 -15.07
CA SER A 270 9.99 22.56 -14.70
C SER A 270 10.68 23.94 -14.66
N PHE A 271 11.98 23.99 -14.67
CA PHE A 271 12.82 25.18 -14.70
C PHE A 271 13.43 25.41 -16.08
#